data_eef4608f54ae58a2c87d683741a80bab
#
_entry.id   eef4608f54ae58a2c87d683741a80bab
#
_cell.length_a   1.000
_cell.length_b   1.000
_cell.length_c   1.000
_cell.angle_alpha   90.00
_cell.angle_beta   90.00
_cell.angle_gamma   90.00
#
_symmetry.space_group_name_H-M   'P 1'
#
loop_
_entity.id
_entity.type
_entity.pdbx_description
1 polymer ?
#
loop_
_entity_poly.entity_id
_entity_poly.type
_entity_poly.pdbx_seq_one_letter_code
_entity_poly.pdbx_strand_id
1 'polypeptide(L)'
;MPVAPFRPTSLAASCAVLGLLLTACGGGASQPAGDAKGAKATTLENCGRTLTVEQPPERAVSLNQDSTEILLSLGLADRMAGTATWTDPVLPHLAKENAKVKRLADNNPSFERVLDQEPDFVTASFESTLGKGGVATRKAFEDLGVGTYVSPADCAKSHTGDGDGSRDEPLTMAAIHGEVTDLAKVFGVEERGEKLVADLARRAEKATDGLSTKKAPEDERPTLLYWFANAEAPYMGGCCGAPASSPRPSGRRTSSTTPRPSGRRSTGRRSPTTTPTCWSSAT
;
A
#
# COMPACT_ATOMS: atom_id res chain seq x y z
N MET A 1 60.39 23.66 38.40
CA MET A 1 60.44 24.70 39.45
C MET A 1 59.18 25.50 39.44
N PRO A 2 58.54 25.80 40.53
CA PRO A 2 58.10 24.90 41.57
C PRO A 2 56.58 24.92 41.78
N VAL A 3 56.18 23.92 42.46
CA VAL A 3 54.87 23.63 43.08
C VAL A 3 54.59 24.64 44.18
N ALA A 4 53.34 25.00 44.38
CA ALA A 4 52.82 25.27 45.71
C ALA A 4 51.29 25.04 45.78
N PRO A 5 50.84 24.35 46.82
CA PRO A 5 49.43 24.03 47.04
C PRO A 5 48.83 24.99 48.07
N PHE A 6 47.48 24.92 48.28
CA PHE A 6 46.83 25.18 49.54
C PHE A 6 45.32 25.26 49.39
N ARG A 7 44.66 24.56 49.97
CA ARG A 7 44.11 24.05 51.27
C ARG A 7 42.67 24.58 51.48
N PRO A 8 41.86 23.77 52.09
CA PRO A 8 40.41 23.97 52.17
C PRO A 8 40.01 24.71 53.46
N THR A 9 38.84 25.30 53.44
CA THR A 9 38.13 25.66 54.68
C THR A 9 36.67 25.29 54.61
N SER A 10 36.38 24.37 55.48
CA SER A 10 35.06 24.00 56.01
C SER A 10 34.52 25.11 56.90
N LEU A 11 33.18 25.23 56.90
CA LEU A 11 32.34 25.61 58.05
C LEU A 11 30.91 25.60 57.52
N ALA A 12 30.11 24.72 57.82
CA ALA A 12 29.38 24.21 58.99
C ALA A 12 28.31 25.18 59.53
N ALA A 13 27.14 24.60 59.63
CA ALA A 13 26.03 24.90 60.55
C ALA A 13 25.14 26.09 60.21
N SER A 14 23.84 26.11 60.31
CA SER A 14 22.85 25.30 61.05
C SER A 14 21.48 25.96 60.89
N CYS A 15 20.41 25.15 60.95
CA CYS A 15 19.11 25.42 61.56
C CYS A 15 18.27 26.59 61.03
N ALA A 16 17.08 26.49 60.82
CA ALA A 16 15.91 25.83 61.30
C ALA A 16 14.67 26.66 60.95
N VAL A 17 13.65 26.03 60.52
CA VAL A 17 12.26 26.06 61.02
C VAL A 17 11.32 27.23 60.70
N LEU A 18 10.22 26.85 60.14
CA LEU A 18 8.84 27.30 60.32
C LEU A 18 8.38 28.55 59.57
N GLY A 19 7.33 28.38 58.79
CA GLY A 19 6.44 29.45 58.36
C GLY A 19 5.45 28.98 57.32
N LEU A 20 4.39 28.31 57.77
CA LEU A 20 3.13 28.22 57.01
C LEU A 20 2.57 29.63 56.82
N LEU A 21 1.98 29.90 55.64
CA LEU A 21 0.63 30.47 55.44
C LEU A 21 0.47 30.94 53.97
N LEU A 22 -0.34 30.20 53.23
CA LEU A 22 -1.55 30.59 52.49
C LEU A 22 -1.61 32.01 51.91
N THR A 23 -1.76 32.07 50.57
CA THR A 23 -2.83 32.71 49.76
C THR A 23 -2.44 32.55 48.31
N ALA A 24 -3.14 31.83 47.49
CA ALA A 24 -4.38 32.07 46.78
C ALA A 24 -4.27 33.06 45.61
N CYS A 25 -4.65 32.54 44.41
CA CYS A 25 -5.08 33.21 43.21
C CYS A 25 -4.04 33.75 42.24
N GLY A 26 -3.93 33.04 41.13
CA GLY A 26 -3.34 33.49 39.89
C GLY A 26 -3.43 32.35 38.87
N GLY A 27 -4.60 32.20 38.24
CA GLY A 27 -4.85 31.15 37.27
C GLY A 27 -3.99 31.31 36.01
N GLY A 28 -3.02 30.46 35.86
CA GLY A 28 -2.44 30.07 34.60
C GLY A 28 -2.84 28.63 34.40
N ALA A 29 -3.85 28.36 33.60
CA ALA A 29 -4.20 27.00 33.20
C ALA A 29 -3.04 26.47 32.34
N SER A 30 -2.09 25.81 32.98
CA SER A 30 -1.27 24.81 32.31
C SER A 30 -2.25 23.73 31.87
N GLN A 31 -2.59 23.72 30.59
CA GLN A 31 -3.22 22.57 30.00
C GLN A 31 -2.34 21.35 30.38
N PRO A 32 -2.92 20.32 30.97
CA PRO A 32 -2.20 19.05 31.07
C PRO A 32 -1.84 18.66 29.64
N ALA A 33 -0.55 18.38 29.43
CA ALA A 33 -0.10 17.67 28.24
C ALA A 33 -1.06 16.47 28.10
N GLY A 34 -1.82 16.48 27.00
CA GLY A 34 -2.78 15.43 26.73
C GLY A 34 -2.05 14.10 26.89
N ASP A 35 -2.64 13.24 27.68
CA ASP A 35 -2.26 11.85 27.76
C ASP A 35 -2.07 11.36 26.32
N ALA A 36 -0.83 11.09 25.94
CA ALA A 36 -0.54 10.23 24.81
C ALA A 36 -1.15 8.88 25.19
N LYS A 37 -2.43 8.68 24.90
CA LYS A 37 -3.04 7.36 24.90
C LYS A 37 -2.09 6.51 24.08
N GLY A 38 -1.40 5.60 24.74
CA GLY A 38 -0.48 4.69 24.09
C GLY A 38 -1.16 4.14 22.85
N ALA A 39 -0.61 4.39 21.68
CA ALA A 39 -1.20 3.93 20.43
C ALA A 39 -1.37 2.43 20.55
N LYS A 40 -2.58 1.94 20.40
CA LYS A 40 -2.86 0.51 20.50
C LYS A 40 -2.19 -0.15 19.30
N ALA A 41 -1.40 -1.19 19.53
CA ALA A 41 -0.80 -1.98 18.48
C ALA A 41 -1.86 -2.40 17.45
N THR A 42 -1.56 -2.20 16.18
CA THR A 42 -2.43 -2.62 15.08
C THR A 42 -1.96 -3.98 14.58
N THR A 43 -2.84 -4.96 14.59
CA THR A 43 -2.57 -6.29 14.04
C THR A 43 -3.55 -6.58 12.91
N LEU A 44 -3.04 -7.06 11.78
CA LEU A 44 -3.83 -7.48 10.63
C LEU A 44 -3.17 -8.64 9.89
N GLU A 45 -3.98 -9.38 9.14
CA GLU A 45 -3.49 -10.44 8.24
C GLU A 45 -3.19 -9.83 6.87
N ASN A 46 -1.99 -10.09 6.36
CA ASN A 46 -1.57 -9.61 5.06
C ASN A 46 -0.81 -10.66 4.28
N CYS A 47 -1.44 -11.22 3.25
CA CYS A 47 -0.83 -12.23 2.39
C CYS A 47 -0.34 -13.46 3.15
N GLY A 48 -1.20 -14.01 4.01
CA GLY A 48 -0.90 -15.21 4.81
C GLY A 48 0.14 -14.99 5.91
N ARG A 49 0.38 -13.73 6.29
CA ARG A 49 1.26 -13.34 7.41
C ARG A 49 0.54 -12.40 8.34
N THR A 50 0.76 -12.57 9.63
CA THR A 50 0.31 -11.62 10.64
C THR A 50 1.29 -10.44 10.67
N LEU A 51 0.80 -9.24 10.40
CA LEU A 51 1.53 -7.98 10.56
C LEU A 51 1.08 -7.34 11.87
N THR A 52 2.03 -7.08 12.77
CA THR A 52 1.80 -6.29 13.97
C THR A 52 2.65 -5.02 13.92
N VAL A 53 2.01 -3.89 14.10
CA VAL A 53 2.62 -2.56 14.11
C VAL A 53 2.33 -1.93 15.45
N GLU A 54 3.37 -1.78 16.26
CA GLU A 54 3.25 -1.27 17.65
C GLU A 54 2.95 0.23 17.68
N GLN A 55 3.49 0.97 16.72
CA GLN A 55 3.28 2.41 16.57
C GLN A 55 3.06 2.73 15.08
N PRO A 56 2.23 3.72 14.75
CA PRO A 56 2.07 4.14 13.36
C PRO A 56 3.42 4.51 12.73
N PRO A 57 3.71 4.00 11.51
CA PRO A 57 4.97 4.27 10.85
C PRO A 57 5.21 5.75 10.60
N GLU A 58 6.47 6.17 10.73
CA GLU A 58 6.92 7.54 10.51
C GLU A 58 7.89 7.66 9.32
N ARG A 59 8.44 6.52 8.85
CA ARG A 59 9.44 6.47 7.79
C ARG A 59 9.14 5.36 6.78
N ALA A 60 7.99 5.46 6.13
CA ALA A 60 7.57 4.46 5.17
C ALA A 60 8.31 4.58 3.83
N VAL A 61 8.67 3.47 3.23
CA VAL A 61 9.06 3.38 1.82
C VAL A 61 7.98 2.65 1.04
N SER A 62 7.46 3.30 -0.01
CA SER A 62 6.51 2.67 -0.92
C SER A 62 7.20 2.21 -2.20
N LEU A 63 7.05 0.94 -2.49
CA LEU A 63 7.54 0.31 -3.70
C LEU A 63 6.36 0.01 -4.62
N ASN A 64 6.42 0.49 -5.85
CA ASN A 64 5.35 0.53 -6.83
C ASN A 64 4.40 1.75 -6.69
N GLN A 65 3.95 2.23 -7.84
CA GLN A 65 3.17 3.46 -7.94
C GLN A 65 1.83 3.42 -7.21
N ASP A 66 1.10 2.31 -7.31
CA ASP A 66 -0.19 2.12 -6.65
C ASP A 66 -0.09 2.31 -5.12
N SER A 67 0.83 1.58 -4.46
CA SER A 67 1.08 1.75 -3.03
C SER A 67 1.48 3.18 -2.67
N THR A 68 2.25 3.85 -3.55
CA THR A 68 2.64 5.25 -3.36
C THR A 68 1.43 6.18 -3.41
N GLU A 69 0.58 6.04 -4.43
CA GLU A 69 -0.59 6.89 -4.60
C GLU A 69 -1.64 6.68 -3.51
N ILE A 70 -1.75 5.47 -2.95
CA ILE A 70 -2.60 5.22 -1.76
C ILE A 70 -2.09 5.99 -0.55
N LEU A 71 -0.79 5.90 -0.21
CA LEU A 71 -0.22 6.64 0.91
C LEU A 71 -0.35 8.16 0.73
N LEU A 72 -0.10 8.67 -0.48
CA LEU A 72 -0.30 10.08 -0.80
C LEU A 72 -1.76 10.51 -0.67
N SER A 73 -2.70 9.68 -1.11
CA SER A 73 -4.14 9.93 -1.01
C SER A 73 -4.64 9.93 0.43
N LEU A 74 -3.97 9.17 1.31
CA LEU A 74 -4.20 9.20 2.76
C LEU A 74 -3.54 10.41 3.44
N GLY A 75 -2.81 11.26 2.68
CA GLY A 75 -2.15 12.45 3.21
C GLY A 75 -0.92 12.13 4.06
N LEU A 76 -0.17 11.10 3.68
CA LEU A 76 0.98 10.58 4.44
C LEU A 76 2.34 10.97 3.84
N ALA A 77 2.39 11.94 2.92
CA ALA A 77 3.63 12.37 2.27
C ALA A 77 4.77 12.68 3.27
N ASP A 78 4.44 13.30 4.40
CA ASP A 78 5.41 13.67 5.44
C ASP A 78 5.93 12.47 6.26
N ARG A 79 5.29 11.29 6.14
CA ARG A 79 5.71 10.02 6.74
C ARG A 79 6.34 9.07 5.73
N MET A 80 6.59 9.53 4.51
CA MET A 80 7.21 8.74 3.46
C MET A 80 8.68 9.11 3.33
N ALA A 81 9.58 8.18 3.65
CA ALA A 81 11.02 8.34 3.49
C ALA A 81 11.48 8.14 2.04
N GLY A 82 10.65 7.48 1.21
CA GLY A 82 10.96 7.29 -0.19
C GLY A 82 9.91 6.52 -0.96
N THR A 83 10.03 6.61 -2.29
CA THR A 83 9.20 5.85 -3.25
C THR A 83 10.03 5.36 -4.43
N ALA A 84 9.61 4.27 -5.07
CA ALA A 84 10.26 3.73 -6.27
C ALA A 84 9.28 2.97 -7.15
N THR A 85 9.75 2.55 -8.32
CA THR A 85 9.04 1.70 -9.28
C THR A 85 7.77 2.36 -9.82
N TRP A 86 8.02 3.30 -10.73
CA TRP A 86 6.97 4.09 -11.36
C TRP A 86 6.81 3.69 -12.82
N THR A 87 5.57 3.57 -13.27
CA THR A 87 5.22 3.24 -14.68
C THR A 87 4.62 4.43 -15.42
N ASP A 88 3.92 5.30 -14.70
CA ASP A 88 3.17 6.42 -15.25
C ASP A 88 3.42 7.71 -14.45
N PRO A 89 3.07 8.89 -14.97
CA PRO A 89 3.02 10.10 -14.18
C PRO A 89 2.05 9.94 -13.00
N VAL A 90 2.44 10.48 -11.83
CA VAL A 90 1.56 10.51 -10.66
C VAL A 90 0.24 11.22 -11.00
N LEU A 91 -0.85 10.79 -10.36
CA LEU A 91 -2.14 11.46 -10.49
C LEU A 91 -2.01 12.98 -10.26
N PRO A 92 -2.55 13.84 -11.15
CA PRO A 92 -2.29 15.29 -11.11
C PRO A 92 -2.57 15.95 -9.75
N HIS A 93 -3.60 15.49 -9.04
CA HIS A 93 -3.96 16.03 -7.72
C HIS A 93 -2.99 15.62 -6.61
N LEU A 94 -2.15 14.59 -6.83
CA LEU A 94 -1.13 14.13 -5.88
C LEU A 94 0.27 14.70 -6.18
N ALA A 95 0.46 15.39 -7.32
CA ALA A 95 1.75 15.83 -7.79
C ALA A 95 2.51 16.69 -6.76
N LYS A 96 1.79 17.60 -6.07
CA LYS A 96 2.38 18.49 -5.06
C LYS A 96 2.90 17.71 -3.86
N GLU A 97 2.14 16.75 -3.38
CA GLU A 97 2.53 15.93 -2.23
C GLU A 97 3.63 14.94 -2.62
N ASN A 98 3.53 14.34 -3.81
CA ASN A 98 4.57 13.48 -4.34
C ASN A 98 5.92 14.18 -4.50
N ALA A 99 5.94 15.46 -4.86
CA ALA A 99 7.19 16.23 -4.99
C ALA A 99 7.96 16.38 -3.67
N LYS A 100 7.34 16.13 -2.52
CA LYS A 100 7.99 16.12 -1.21
C LYS A 100 8.70 14.79 -0.92
N VAL A 101 8.32 13.72 -1.60
CA VAL A 101 8.80 12.36 -1.35
C VAL A 101 9.99 12.05 -2.25
N LYS A 102 11.09 11.58 -1.66
CA LYS A 102 12.30 11.23 -2.40
C LYS A 102 12.04 10.00 -3.30
N ARG A 103 12.34 10.16 -4.59
CA ARG A 103 12.36 9.01 -5.50
C ARG A 103 13.66 8.27 -5.42
N LEU A 104 13.63 7.01 -5.03
CA LEU A 104 14.83 6.19 -4.82
C LEU A 104 15.35 5.59 -6.12
N ALA A 105 14.46 5.15 -6.99
CA ALA A 105 14.76 4.58 -8.30
C ALA A 105 13.53 4.65 -9.22
N ASP A 106 13.75 4.53 -10.53
CA ASP A 106 12.67 4.42 -11.51
C ASP A 106 12.06 3.02 -11.54
N ASN A 107 12.89 2.01 -11.28
CA ASN A 107 12.51 0.61 -11.12
C ASN A 107 12.78 0.15 -9.68
N ASN A 108 12.91 -1.16 -9.46
CA ASN A 108 13.25 -1.69 -8.15
C ASN A 108 14.60 -1.15 -7.68
N PRO A 109 14.65 -0.46 -6.51
CA PRO A 109 15.92 -0.08 -5.88
C PRO A 109 16.64 -1.32 -5.34
N SER A 110 17.92 -1.18 -5.03
CA SER A 110 18.59 -2.20 -4.22
C SER A 110 18.08 -2.21 -2.78
N PHE A 111 18.25 -3.32 -2.09
CA PHE A 111 17.88 -3.44 -0.67
C PHE A 111 18.58 -2.40 0.19
N GLU A 112 19.88 -2.20 -0.01
CA GLU A 112 20.69 -1.21 0.70
C GLU A 112 20.15 0.21 0.46
N ARG A 113 19.73 0.50 -0.77
CA ARG A 113 19.16 1.82 -1.12
C ARG A 113 17.88 2.12 -0.36
N VAL A 114 17.09 1.08 -0.09
CA VAL A 114 15.89 1.18 0.75
C VAL A 114 16.29 1.38 2.21
N LEU A 115 17.24 0.57 2.71
CA LEU A 115 17.71 0.65 4.10
C LEU A 115 18.41 1.97 4.42
N ASP A 116 19.08 2.60 3.46
CA ASP A 116 19.65 3.95 3.60
C ASP A 116 18.61 5.02 3.97
N GLN A 117 17.33 4.74 3.77
CA GLN A 117 16.25 5.63 4.20
C GLN A 117 15.82 5.35 5.64
N GLU A 118 16.42 4.38 6.32
CA GLU A 118 16.05 3.95 7.69
C GLU A 118 14.54 3.72 7.83
N PRO A 119 13.92 2.90 6.96
CA PRO A 119 12.48 2.71 7.01
C PRO A 119 12.07 1.91 8.25
N ASP A 120 10.91 2.26 8.80
CA ASP A 120 10.19 1.47 9.79
C ASP A 120 9.07 0.63 9.15
N PHE A 121 8.72 0.94 7.90
CA PHE A 121 7.67 0.26 7.15
C PHE A 121 7.94 0.26 5.65
N VAL A 122 7.64 -0.86 4.99
CA VAL A 122 7.73 -0.98 3.53
C VAL A 122 6.42 -1.53 2.97
N THR A 123 5.84 -0.84 2.01
CA THR A 123 4.65 -1.33 1.29
C THR A 123 4.96 -1.53 -0.20
N ALA A 124 4.36 -2.54 -0.80
CA ALA A 124 4.50 -2.87 -2.21
C ALA A 124 3.18 -3.36 -2.82
N SER A 125 2.98 -3.07 -4.10
CA SER A 125 1.79 -3.54 -4.82
C SER A 125 1.90 -4.98 -5.27
N PHE A 126 3.13 -5.54 -5.34
CA PHE A 126 3.37 -6.89 -5.84
C PHE A 126 4.19 -7.73 -4.86
N GLU A 127 3.80 -9.00 -4.67
CA GLU A 127 4.58 -9.97 -3.88
C GLU A 127 5.98 -10.17 -4.45
N SER A 128 6.13 -10.12 -5.77
CA SER A 128 7.42 -10.24 -6.45
C SER A 128 8.40 -9.12 -6.06
N THR A 129 7.91 -7.93 -5.73
CA THR A 129 8.75 -6.81 -5.27
C THR A 129 9.38 -7.11 -3.91
N LEU A 130 8.64 -7.76 -3.00
CA LEU A 130 9.10 -8.21 -1.68
C LEU A 130 9.36 -9.72 -1.64
N GLY A 131 9.78 -10.27 -2.76
CA GLY A 131 10.10 -11.67 -2.96
C GLY A 131 11.53 -11.92 -3.45
N LYS A 132 11.84 -13.18 -3.74
CA LYS A 132 13.13 -13.57 -4.31
C LYS A 132 13.28 -12.98 -5.72
N GLY A 133 14.32 -12.21 -5.93
CA GLY A 133 14.60 -11.52 -7.20
C GLY A 133 13.97 -10.12 -7.32
N GLY A 134 13.18 -9.71 -6.34
CA GLY A 134 12.72 -8.34 -6.17
C GLY A 134 13.72 -7.48 -5.41
N VAL A 135 13.23 -6.53 -4.61
CA VAL A 135 14.08 -5.68 -3.77
C VAL A 135 14.72 -6.50 -2.64
N ALA A 136 13.90 -7.16 -1.84
CA ALA A 136 14.28 -8.12 -0.82
C ALA A 136 13.06 -8.91 -0.36
N THR A 137 13.25 -10.00 0.36
CA THR A 137 12.12 -10.74 0.92
C THR A 137 11.50 -10.01 2.12
N ARG A 138 10.20 -10.20 2.36
CA ARG A 138 9.52 -9.68 3.56
C ARG A 138 10.29 -10.06 4.83
N LYS A 139 10.74 -11.33 4.90
CA LYS A 139 11.54 -11.79 6.04
C LYS A 139 12.82 -10.97 6.25
N ALA A 140 13.50 -10.56 5.19
CA ALA A 140 14.74 -9.78 5.32
C ALA A 140 14.48 -8.40 5.94
N PHE A 141 13.35 -7.78 5.65
CA PHE A 141 12.90 -6.55 6.30
C PHE A 141 12.46 -6.79 7.75
N GLU A 142 11.66 -7.83 7.98
CA GLU A 142 11.16 -8.22 9.30
C GLU A 142 12.31 -8.54 10.29
N ASP A 143 13.37 -9.20 9.82
CA ASP A 143 14.58 -9.49 10.61
C ASP A 143 15.32 -8.21 11.09
N LEU A 144 15.06 -7.08 10.42
CA LEU A 144 15.57 -5.76 10.79
C LEU A 144 14.54 -4.91 11.55
N GLY A 145 13.41 -5.49 11.91
CA GLY A 145 12.33 -4.77 12.61
C GLY A 145 11.49 -3.87 11.71
N VAL A 146 11.61 -4.00 10.38
CA VAL A 146 10.83 -3.21 9.42
C VAL A 146 9.55 -3.94 9.07
N GLY A 147 8.40 -3.32 9.33
CA GLY A 147 7.09 -3.84 8.96
C GLY A 147 6.91 -3.91 7.45
N THR A 148 6.19 -4.93 6.95
CA THR A 148 5.97 -5.08 5.50
C THR A 148 4.51 -5.32 5.17
N TYR A 149 4.04 -4.70 4.10
CA TYR A 149 2.69 -4.87 3.57
C TYR A 149 2.72 -5.07 2.05
N VAL A 150 1.93 -6.02 1.56
CA VAL A 150 1.74 -6.24 0.12
C VAL A 150 0.27 -6.09 -0.21
N SER A 151 -0.03 -5.50 -1.36
CA SER A 151 -1.43 -5.35 -1.80
C SER A 151 -2.19 -6.67 -1.79
N PRO A 152 -3.34 -6.75 -1.10
CA PRO A 152 -4.20 -7.95 -1.12
C PRO A 152 -4.65 -8.31 -2.53
N ALA A 153 -4.70 -7.32 -3.41
CA ALA A 153 -5.00 -7.55 -4.82
C ALA A 153 -3.96 -8.46 -5.50
N ASP A 154 -2.71 -8.47 -5.07
CA ASP A 154 -1.68 -9.33 -5.65
C ASP A 154 -1.63 -10.70 -4.95
N CYS A 155 -1.77 -10.74 -3.64
CA CYS A 155 -1.75 -11.99 -2.86
C CYS A 155 -2.85 -12.99 -3.24
N ALA A 156 -3.95 -12.50 -3.79
CA ALA A 156 -5.05 -13.35 -4.26
C ALA A 156 -4.74 -14.08 -5.58
N LYS A 157 -3.53 -13.91 -6.13
CA LYS A 157 -3.08 -14.63 -7.32
C LYS A 157 -2.50 -15.99 -6.97
N SER A 158 -2.72 -16.96 -7.85
CA SER A 158 -2.00 -18.22 -7.84
C SER A 158 -0.70 -18.08 -8.63
N HIS A 159 0.44 -18.32 -7.99
CA HIS A 159 1.78 -18.26 -8.61
C HIS A 159 2.27 -19.64 -9.07
N THR A 160 1.37 -20.56 -9.43
CA THR A 160 1.70 -21.93 -9.81
C THR A 160 2.21 -22.11 -11.25
N GLY A 161 2.51 -21.03 -11.95
CA GLY A 161 2.94 -21.05 -13.35
C GLY A 161 3.96 -19.99 -13.70
N ASP A 162 4.47 -20.05 -14.95
CA ASP A 162 5.30 -18.99 -15.52
C ASP A 162 4.43 -17.77 -15.83
N GLY A 163 4.73 -16.63 -15.22
CA GLY A 163 4.05 -15.36 -15.47
C GLY A 163 3.65 -14.62 -14.19
N ASP A 164 2.85 -13.56 -14.36
CA ASP A 164 2.43 -12.67 -13.27
C ASP A 164 1.35 -13.26 -12.35
N GLY A 165 1.17 -14.56 -12.39
CA GLY A 165 0.13 -15.27 -11.64
C GLY A 165 -1.25 -15.20 -12.31
N SER A 166 -2.13 -16.09 -11.91
CA SER A 166 -3.53 -16.15 -12.34
C SER A 166 -4.45 -15.95 -11.15
N ARG A 167 -5.70 -15.57 -11.43
CA ARG A 167 -6.75 -15.46 -10.42
C ARG A 167 -7.86 -16.44 -10.74
N ASP A 168 -8.30 -17.14 -9.73
CA ASP A 168 -9.48 -18.01 -9.83
C ASP A 168 -10.75 -17.17 -9.65
N GLU A 169 -10.69 -16.14 -8.82
CA GLU A 169 -11.78 -15.22 -8.57
C GLU A 169 -11.51 -13.80 -9.13
N PRO A 170 -12.55 -13.10 -9.60
CA PRO A 170 -12.40 -11.72 -10.07
C PRO A 170 -11.93 -10.79 -8.96
N LEU A 171 -10.97 -9.91 -9.29
CA LEU A 171 -10.61 -8.79 -8.42
C LEU A 171 -11.84 -7.90 -8.20
N THR A 172 -12.12 -7.60 -6.95
CA THR A 172 -13.27 -6.76 -6.56
C THR A 172 -12.82 -5.38 -6.09
N MET A 173 -13.70 -4.39 -6.20
CA MET A 173 -13.46 -3.08 -5.58
C MET A 173 -13.32 -3.19 -4.06
N ALA A 174 -13.96 -4.18 -3.43
CA ALA A 174 -13.81 -4.42 -2.01
C ALA A 174 -12.36 -4.78 -1.62
N ALA A 175 -11.65 -5.55 -2.44
CA ALA A 175 -10.23 -5.86 -2.20
C ALA A 175 -9.36 -4.59 -2.29
N ILE A 176 -9.63 -3.71 -3.26
CA ILE A 176 -8.91 -2.43 -3.43
C ILE A 176 -9.22 -1.48 -2.26
N HIS A 177 -10.50 -1.37 -1.87
CA HIS A 177 -10.90 -0.56 -0.72
C HIS A 177 -10.34 -1.12 0.60
N GLY A 178 -10.20 -2.45 0.69
CA GLY A 178 -9.58 -3.14 1.83
C GLY A 178 -8.13 -2.69 2.03
N GLU A 179 -7.33 -2.58 0.97
CA GLU A 179 -5.95 -2.08 1.04
C GLU A 179 -5.88 -0.66 1.62
N VAL A 180 -6.74 0.25 1.13
CA VAL A 180 -6.83 1.61 1.67
C VAL A 180 -7.17 1.60 3.16
N THR A 181 -8.12 0.76 3.56
CA THR A 181 -8.56 0.64 4.97
C THR A 181 -7.45 0.06 5.85
N ASP A 182 -6.74 -0.96 5.38
CA ASP A 182 -5.64 -1.59 6.12
C ASP A 182 -4.48 -0.62 6.33
N LEU A 183 -4.05 0.06 5.26
CA LEU A 183 -3.00 1.07 5.36
C LEU A 183 -3.42 2.23 6.25
N ALA A 184 -4.67 2.68 6.17
CA ALA A 184 -5.19 3.72 7.06
C ALA A 184 -5.11 3.30 8.54
N LYS A 185 -5.42 2.04 8.88
CA LYS A 185 -5.28 1.49 10.24
C LYS A 185 -3.81 1.42 10.67
N VAL A 186 -2.93 0.91 9.80
CA VAL A 186 -1.50 0.82 10.07
C VAL A 186 -0.91 2.19 10.41
N PHE A 187 -1.34 3.22 9.70
CA PHE A 187 -0.84 4.59 9.91
C PHE A 187 -1.66 5.41 10.93
N GLY A 188 -2.70 4.84 11.55
CA GLY A 188 -3.54 5.54 12.53
C GLY A 188 -4.30 6.72 11.95
N VAL A 189 -4.79 6.58 10.71
CA VAL A 189 -5.54 7.61 9.96
C VAL A 189 -6.86 7.05 9.42
N GLU A 190 -7.54 6.25 10.21
CA GLU A 190 -8.74 5.49 9.83
C GLU A 190 -9.82 6.39 9.22
N GLU A 191 -10.09 7.55 9.81
CA GLU A 191 -11.08 8.50 9.29
C GLU A 191 -10.75 8.98 7.87
N ARG A 192 -9.45 9.16 7.56
CA ARG A 192 -9.02 9.52 6.20
C ARG A 192 -9.24 8.35 5.23
N GLY A 193 -8.97 7.13 5.69
CA GLY A 193 -9.24 5.90 4.94
C GLY A 193 -10.72 5.75 4.60
N GLU A 194 -11.60 5.87 5.59
CA GLU A 194 -13.05 5.80 5.41
C GLU A 194 -13.55 6.85 4.41
N LYS A 195 -13.09 8.09 4.55
CA LYS A 195 -13.42 9.16 3.62
C LYS A 195 -12.95 8.87 2.21
N LEU A 196 -11.71 8.40 2.04
CA LEU A 196 -11.15 8.06 0.73
C LEU A 196 -11.95 6.94 0.06
N VAL A 197 -12.26 5.87 0.79
CA VAL A 197 -13.08 4.76 0.29
C VAL A 197 -14.48 5.24 -0.11
N ALA A 198 -15.13 6.06 0.72
CA ALA A 198 -16.43 6.63 0.39
C ALA A 198 -16.38 7.53 -0.87
N ASP A 199 -15.31 8.32 -1.03
CA ASP A 199 -15.12 9.16 -2.21
C ASP A 199 -14.91 8.33 -3.48
N LEU A 200 -14.10 7.26 -3.40
CA LEU A 200 -13.89 6.34 -4.52
C LEU A 200 -15.18 5.61 -4.91
N ALA A 201 -15.95 5.13 -3.92
CA ALA A 201 -17.23 4.48 -4.16
C ALA A 201 -18.22 5.42 -4.86
N ARG A 202 -18.37 6.66 -4.38
CA ARG A 202 -19.25 7.66 -5.01
C ARG A 202 -18.80 8.01 -6.44
N ARG A 203 -17.50 8.08 -6.70
CA ARG A 203 -16.98 8.32 -8.06
C ARG A 203 -17.32 7.16 -8.99
N ALA A 204 -17.18 5.91 -8.51
CA ALA A 204 -17.54 4.72 -9.25
C ALA A 204 -19.05 4.67 -9.56
N GLU A 205 -19.88 4.97 -8.56
CA GLU A 205 -21.33 5.06 -8.70
C GLU A 205 -21.73 6.13 -9.74
N LYS A 206 -21.21 7.34 -9.60
CA LYS A 206 -21.46 8.43 -10.54
C LYS A 206 -21.02 8.10 -11.98
N ALA A 207 -19.91 7.37 -12.13
CA ALA A 207 -19.44 6.96 -13.46
C ALA A 207 -20.36 5.92 -14.12
N THR A 208 -21.16 5.21 -13.35
CA THR A 208 -22.13 4.21 -13.84
C THR A 208 -23.57 4.71 -13.78
N ASP A 209 -23.81 5.88 -13.21
CA ASP A 209 -25.14 6.49 -13.15
C ASP A 209 -25.68 6.73 -14.56
N GLY A 210 -26.95 6.39 -14.77
CA GLY A 210 -27.61 6.49 -16.08
C GLY A 210 -27.22 5.40 -17.09
N LEU A 211 -26.28 4.51 -16.75
CA LEU A 211 -26.02 3.36 -17.62
C LEU A 211 -27.18 2.38 -17.54
N SER A 212 -27.61 1.87 -18.70
CA SER A 212 -28.69 0.90 -18.76
C SER A 212 -28.36 -0.36 -17.98
N THR A 213 -29.22 -0.72 -17.03
CA THR A 213 -29.13 -1.98 -16.28
C THR A 213 -29.67 -3.17 -17.09
N LYS A 214 -30.34 -2.91 -18.22
CA LYS A 214 -30.80 -3.96 -19.10
C LYS A 214 -29.62 -4.67 -19.73
N LYS A 215 -29.48 -5.96 -19.47
CA LYS A 215 -28.48 -6.78 -20.15
C LYS A 215 -28.84 -6.86 -21.64
N ALA A 216 -27.96 -6.39 -22.51
CA ALA A 216 -28.09 -6.67 -23.92
C ALA A 216 -28.05 -8.19 -24.15
N PRO A 217 -28.73 -8.70 -25.18
CA PRO A 217 -28.56 -10.09 -25.60
C PRO A 217 -27.09 -10.47 -25.72
N GLU A 218 -26.79 -11.74 -25.53
CA GLU A 218 -25.38 -12.17 -25.41
C GLU A 218 -24.58 -11.92 -26.70
N ASP A 219 -25.22 -12.10 -27.82
CA ASP A 219 -24.71 -11.85 -29.18
C ASP A 219 -24.50 -10.37 -29.51
N GLU A 220 -25.21 -9.47 -28.83
CA GLU A 220 -25.09 -8.02 -29.00
C GLU A 220 -24.06 -7.38 -28.04
N ARG A 221 -23.46 -8.15 -27.16
CA ARG A 221 -22.52 -7.60 -26.17
C ARG A 221 -21.16 -7.36 -26.77
N PRO A 222 -20.60 -6.14 -26.67
CA PRO A 222 -19.26 -5.87 -27.14
C PRO A 222 -18.23 -6.67 -26.36
N THR A 223 -17.27 -7.25 -27.05
CA THR A 223 -16.09 -7.86 -26.45
C THR A 223 -15.03 -6.79 -26.24
N LEU A 224 -14.45 -6.73 -25.03
CA LEU A 224 -13.34 -5.84 -24.71
C LEU A 224 -12.08 -6.64 -24.49
N LEU A 225 -11.01 -6.16 -25.12
CA LEU A 225 -9.65 -6.66 -24.92
C LEU A 225 -8.83 -5.54 -24.27
N TYR A 226 -8.19 -5.84 -23.16
CA TYR A 226 -7.27 -4.92 -22.50
C TYR A 226 -5.84 -5.32 -22.84
N TRP A 227 -5.21 -4.52 -23.67
CA TRP A 227 -3.81 -4.67 -24.06
C TRP A 227 -2.97 -3.66 -23.26
N PHE A 228 -1.95 -4.16 -22.54
CA PHE A 228 -1.10 -3.34 -21.68
C PHE A 228 0.24 -3.03 -22.35
N ALA A 229 0.86 -4.02 -22.97
CA ALA A 229 2.19 -3.84 -23.54
C ALA A 229 2.51 -4.90 -24.60
N ASN A 230 3.59 -4.68 -25.33
CA ASN A 230 4.24 -5.54 -26.32
C ASN A 230 3.35 -5.89 -27.51
N ALA A 231 3.86 -5.63 -28.70
CA ALA A 231 3.15 -5.94 -29.96
C ALA A 231 3.43 -7.39 -30.41
N GLU A 232 4.66 -7.88 -30.22
CA GLU A 232 5.07 -9.21 -30.69
C GLU A 232 4.64 -10.35 -29.76
N ALA A 233 4.67 -10.09 -28.45
CA ALA A 233 4.16 -10.99 -27.42
C ALA A 233 3.21 -10.21 -26.52
N PRO A 234 1.93 -10.05 -26.92
CA PRO A 234 1.00 -9.15 -26.25
C PRO A 234 0.80 -9.51 -24.77
N TYR A 235 1.03 -8.53 -23.89
CA TYR A 235 0.65 -8.59 -22.49
C TYR A 235 -0.77 -8.02 -22.34
N MET A 236 -1.70 -8.88 -21.96
CA MET A 236 -3.12 -8.57 -21.96
C MET A 236 -3.79 -8.89 -20.64
N GLY A 237 -4.79 -8.08 -20.29
CA GLY A 237 -5.62 -8.34 -19.12
C GLY A 237 -6.49 -9.59 -19.30
N GLY A 238 -6.37 -10.49 -18.31
CA GLY A 238 -7.27 -11.65 -18.22
C GLY A 238 -8.66 -11.30 -17.66
N CYS A 239 -9.48 -12.34 -17.48
CA CYS A 239 -10.86 -12.20 -17.03
C CYS A 239 -11.01 -11.61 -15.62
N CYS A 240 -10.03 -11.84 -14.75
CA CYS A 240 -10.19 -11.69 -13.31
C CYS A 240 -9.27 -10.62 -12.71
N GLY A 241 -8.50 -9.90 -13.53
CA GLY A 241 -7.61 -8.81 -13.10
C GLY A 241 -8.34 -7.47 -12.92
N ALA A 242 -7.55 -6.39 -12.85
CA ALA A 242 -8.06 -5.03 -12.68
C ALA A 242 -9.19 -4.64 -13.65
N PRO A 243 -9.18 -5.03 -14.94
CA PRO A 243 -10.32 -4.78 -15.83
C PRO A 243 -11.63 -5.42 -15.36
N ALA A 244 -11.57 -6.47 -14.55
CA ALA A 244 -12.76 -7.12 -14.02
C ALA A 244 -13.41 -6.34 -12.87
N SER A 245 -12.63 -5.59 -12.10
CA SER A 245 -13.12 -4.77 -10.98
C SER A 245 -13.78 -3.46 -11.41
N SER A 246 -13.57 -3.04 -12.67
CA SER A 246 -14.19 -1.81 -13.18
C SER A 246 -15.71 -1.89 -13.12
N PRO A 247 -16.41 -0.82 -12.69
CA PRO A 247 -17.86 -0.74 -12.76
C PRO A 247 -18.31 -1.02 -14.21
N ARG A 248 -19.00 -2.11 -14.42
CA ARG A 248 -19.44 -2.50 -15.75
C ARG A 248 -20.86 -2.05 -15.96
N PRO A 249 -21.16 -1.37 -17.08
CA PRO A 249 -22.52 -1.43 -17.58
C PRO A 249 -22.84 -2.90 -17.78
N SER A 250 -23.95 -3.32 -17.20
CA SER A 250 -24.42 -4.71 -17.32
C SER A 250 -24.41 -5.13 -18.79
N GLY A 251 -23.54 -6.04 -19.17
CA GLY A 251 -23.53 -6.58 -20.51
C GLY A 251 -22.21 -6.67 -21.26
N ARG A 252 -21.06 -6.31 -20.69
CA ARG A 252 -19.77 -6.47 -21.40
C ARG A 252 -19.06 -7.77 -21.02
N ARG A 253 -18.46 -8.42 -22.00
CA ARG A 253 -17.56 -9.57 -21.81
C ARG A 253 -16.12 -9.10 -21.89
N THR A 254 -15.25 -9.61 -21.02
CA THR A 254 -13.81 -9.54 -21.23
C THR A 254 -13.35 -10.88 -21.78
N SER A 255 -12.70 -10.88 -22.94
CA SER A 255 -12.00 -12.07 -23.42
C SER A 255 -10.59 -12.06 -22.86
N SER A 256 -10.21 -13.12 -22.15
CA SER A 256 -8.82 -13.37 -21.77
C SER A 256 -8.28 -14.43 -22.72
N THR A 257 -7.30 -14.07 -23.52
CA THR A 257 -6.38 -15.04 -24.10
C THR A 257 -5.08 -14.93 -23.35
N THR A 258 -4.79 -15.88 -22.49
CA THR A 258 -3.46 -16.04 -21.94
C THR A 258 -2.56 -16.48 -23.10
N PRO A 259 -1.48 -15.76 -23.46
CA PRO A 259 -0.53 -16.27 -24.40
C PRO A 259 0.11 -17.52 -23.76
N ARG A 260 -0.01 -18.65 -24.40
CA ARG A 260 0.70 -19.85 -24.02
C ARG A 260 2.19 -19.60 -24.18
N PRO A 261 3.07 -19.92 -23.21
CA PRO A 261 4.48 -19.73 -23.37
C PRO A 261 4.95 -20.49 -24.62
N SER A 262 5.72 -19.82 -25.45
CA SER A 262 6.30 -20.37 -26.67
C SER A 262 7.43 -21.32 -26.30
N GLY A 263 7.11 -22.59 -26.13
CA GLY A 263 8.06 -23.65 -25.85
C GLY A 263 7.58 -24.97 -26.43
N ARG A 264 7.55 -25.12 -27.74
CA ARG A 264 7.81 -26.30 -28.59
C ARG A 264 7.15 -26.12 -29.94
N ARG A 265 7.96 -26.15 -30.98
CA ARG A 265 7.48 -26.45 -32.33
C ARG A 265 6.90 -27.84 -32.33
N SER A 266 5.60 -27.94 -32.49
CA SER A 266 4.96 -29.15 -33.02
C SER A 266 4.20 -28.72 -34.26
N THR A 267 4.69 -29.20 -35.41
CA THR A 267 3.98 -29.21 -36.67
C THR A 267 2.71 -30.04 -36.49
N GLY A 268 1.59 -29.38 -36.39
CA GLY A 268 0.30 -30.06 -36.28
C GLY A 268 -0.82 -29.00 -36.41
N ARG A 269 -1.39 -28.95 -37.58
CA ARG A 269 -2.64 -28.22 -37.87
C ARG A 269 -3.71 -28.64 -36.88
N ARG A 270 -4.08 -27.75 -35.98
CA ARG A 270 -5.31 -27.89 -35.19
C ARG A 270 -6.12 -26.61 -35.28
N SER A 271 -7.37 -26.79 -35.61
CA SER A 271 -8.43 -25.78 -35.63
C SER A 271 -8.54 -25.06 -34.31
N PRO A 272 -8.87 -23.74 -34.29
CA PRO A 272 -9.08 -23.00 -33.06
C PRO A 272 -10.47 -23.30 -32.52
N THR A 273 -10.58 -24.20 -31.59
CA THR A 273 -11.78 -24.38 -30.80
C THR A 273 -11.36 -24.56 -29.34
N THR A 274 -11.54 -23.53 -28.61
CA THR A 274 -12.05 -23.41 -27.25
C THR A 274 -11.62 -22.07 -26.65
N THR A 275 -12.51 -21.11 -26.73
CA THR A 275 -12.45 -19.88 -25.94
C THR A 275 -12.77 -20.27 -24.49
N PRO A 276 -11.90 -19.99 -23.51
CA PRO A 276 -12.29 -20.14 -22.12
C PRO A 276 -13.33 -19.06 -21.81
N THR A 277 -14.54 -19.48 -21.64
CA THR A 277 -15.64 -18.61 -21.19
C THR A 277 -15.57 -18.51 -19.68
N CYS A 278 -15.18 -17.36 -19.13
CA CYS A 278 -15.43 -17.05 -17.73
C CYS A 278 -16.94 -16.84 -17.56
N TRP A 279 -17.60 -17.87 -17.06
CA TRP A 279 -18.99 -17.79 -16.66
C TRP A 279 -19.05 -17.24 -15.22
N SER A 280 -19.50 -16.01 -15.05
CA SER A 280 -19.96 -15.53 -13.76
C SER A 280 -21.48 -15.78 -13.73
N SER A 281 -21.89 -16.86 -13.12
CA SER A 281 -23.28 -17.07 -12.73
C SER A 281 -23.51 -16.20 -11.49
N ALA A 282 -24.19 -15.08 -11.67
CA ALA A 282 -24.85 -14.39 -10.56
C ALA A 282 -26.28 -14.92 -10.49
N THR A 283 -26.57 -15.72 -9.51
CA THR A 283 -27.93 -15.89 -8.96
C THR A 283 -28.28 -14.71 -8.08
#